data_b9b4fba86425ce093e14adfa77286496
#
_entry.id   b9b4fba86425ce093e14adfa77286496
#
_cell.length_a   1.000
_cell.length_b   1.000
_cell.length_c   1.000
_cell.angle_alpha   90.00
_cell.angle_beta   90.00
_cell.angle_gamma   90.00
#
_symmetry.space_group_name_H-M   'P 1'
#
loop_
_entity.id
_entity.type
_entity.pdbx_description
1 polymer ?
#
loop_
_entity_poly.entity_id
_entity_poly.type
_entity_poly.pdbx_seq_one_letter_code
_entity_poly.pdbx_strand_id
1 'polypeptide(L)'
;MNPSSFPHRLCTEIAIVALVATLAACGSKADIPPAAGTKPGDAKPQDAAKPGAAGPAAGAKPPMALPVKAAQVKVGQFTSDVTAVGSLLADESVLIRSEIDGRVTGIHFEEGRAVAKGAKLISFDGSEAEAALAANVAELRTKTSEHERAKELFGKGFISAEAVDRTRGAMDVAQAHVQQERARVAKTSIVAPFSGTMGLRQISPGAYVKTGDSIVRIEKISAIKLDFRVPELYAGRLARDQQVAISLDAFPGEKFVGRIYAIEPTVDEKSRTVLARAQVPNVDGKLKPGLFARVSVQLENRDNAIVLPEQSLVPQGKEMFVYKIIEGGKTQITKVQVGGRRPGEVEIVSGLVAGDMVVTEGAMKLGMMPPGAPVMVLPPPGSPPPGSPATAAAAPAAQPPAGATAVPKPAQPADDRKGG
;
A
#
# COMPACT_ATOMS: atom_id res chain seq x y z
N MET A 1 -54.65 -32.72 -16.03
CA MET A 1 -55.30 -32.01 -17.12
C MET A 1 -54.54 -30.77 -17.42
N ASN A 2 -53.80 -30.81 -18.51
CA ASN A 2 -53.20 -29.74 -19.27
C ASN A 2 -54.32 -29.02 -20.06
N PRO A 3 -54.16 -27.92 -20.79
CA PRO A 3 -53.00 -27.07 -21.08
C PRO A 3 -53.34 -25.57 -21.34
N SER A 4 -52.30 -24.90 -21.87
CA SER A 4 -52.32 -23.73 -22.75
C SER A 4 -52.33 -22.34 -22.09
N SER A 5 -51.61 -21.31 -22.48
CA SER A 5 -50.97 -21.06 -23.78
C SER A 5 -50.07 -19.82 -23.66
N PHE A 6 -48.96 -19.84 -24.35
CA PHE A 6 -48.28 -18.67 -24.91
C PHE A 6 -49.24 -17.87 -25.86
N PRO A 7 -49.02 -16.59 -26.19
CA PRO A 7 -47.93 -16.22 -27.04
C PRO A 7 -47.44 -14.72 -27.01
N HIS A 8 -46.30 -14.55 -27.70
CA HIS A 8 -45.91 -13.51 -28.68
C HIS A 8 -45.25 -12.26 -28.18
N ARG A 9 -43.98 -12.20 -28.61
CA ARG A 9 -43.41 -11.48 -29.79
C ARG A 9 -43.45 -9.97 -29.60
N LEU A 10 -42.35 -9.24 -29.78
CA LEU A 10 -41.69 -8.88 -31.04
C LEU A 10 -40.41 -8.13 -30.73
N CYS A 11 -39.29 -8.56 -31.20
CA CYS A 11 -38.53 -7.94 -32.30
C CYS A 11 -38.24 -6.45 -32.14
N THR A 12 -37.00 -6.15 -31.84
CA THR A 12 -36.32 -5.00 -32.44
C THR A 12 -34.85 -5.38 -32.70
N GLU A 13 -34.66 -6.19 -33.73
CA GLU A 13 -33.40 -6.16 -34.52
C GLU A 13 -33.60 -5.03 -35.54
N ILE A 14 -32.80 -3.99 -35.48
CA ILE A 14 -32.53 -3.09 -36.61
C ILE A 14 -31.05 -2.68 -36.50
N ALA A 15 -30.24 -3.33 -37.32
CA ALA A 15 -29.45 -2.77 -38.39
C ALA A 15 -28.30 -1.82 -37.94
N ILE A 16 -27.10 -2.37 -37.83
CA ILE A 16 -25.88 -1.66 -38.19
C ILE A 16 -25.36 -2.33 -39.45
N VAL A 17 -25.78 -1.81 -40.59
CA VAL A 17 -25.22 -2.08 -41.93
C VAL A 17 -24.25 -0.96 -42.27
N ALA A 18 -23.03 -1.37 -42.50
CA ALA A 18 -22.06 -0.85 -43.49
C ALA A 18 -21.97 0.68 -43.70
N LEU A 19 -20.82 1.22 -43.26
CA LEU A 19 -20.18 2.29 -44.02
C LEU A 19 -18.69 1.95 -44.19
N VAL A 20 -18.40 1.07 -45.18
CA VAL A 20 -17.12 0.95 -45.84
C VAL A 20 -17.34 1.51 -47.22
N ALA A 21 -16.82 2.71 -47.47
CA ALA A 21 -16.52 3.15 -48.85
C ALA A 21 -15.52 4.31 -48.82
N THR A 22 -14.37 4.04 -49.40
CA THR A 22 -13.57 4.88 -50.28
C THR A 22 -12.97 6.19 -49.74
N LEU A 23 -11.66 6.13 -49.50
CA LEU A 23 -10.76 7.18 -50.02
C LEU A 23 -9.45 6.52 -50.44
N ALA A 24 -9.41 6.15 -51.75
CA ALA A 24 -8.20 5.85 -52.49
C ALA A 24 -7.61 7.17 -52.99
N ALA A 25 -6.31 7.15 -53.18
CA ALA A 25 -5.50 8.04 -54.01
C ALA A 25 -5.02 9.36 -53.39
N CYS A 26 -3.72 9.36 -53.01
CA CYS A 26 -2.73 10.15 -53.70
C CYS A 26 -1.34 9.68 -53.30
N GLY A 27 -0.74 8.90 -54.20
CA GLY A 27 0.66 8.56 -54.17
C GLY A 27 1.52 9.75 -54.61
N SER A 28 2.62 9.95 -53.93
CA SER A 28 3.76 10.70 -54.46
C SER A 28 5.00 9.84 -54.27
N LYS A 29 5.37 9.13 -55.32
CA LYS A 29 6.72 8.61 -55.53
C LYS A 29 7.66 9.79 -55.72
N ALA A 30 8.66 9.89 -54.90
CA ALA A 30 9.87 10.66 -55.19
C ALA A 30 10.90 9.67 -55.76
N ASP A 31 11.15 9.81 -57.04
CA ASP A 31 12.21 9.12 -57.79
C ASP A 31 13.58 9.65 -57.36
N ILE A 32 14.46 8.73 -57.01
CA ILE A 32 15.90 9.01 -56.88
C ILE A 32 16.55 8.49 -58.16
N PRO A 33 17.25 9.34 -58.95
CA PRO A 33 17.94 8.87 -60.15
C PRO A 33 19.27 8.21 -59.80
N PRO A 34 19.70 7.20 -60.58
CA PRO A 34 20.97 6.51 -60.37
C PRO A 34 22.14 7.28 -60.93
N ALA A 35 23.17 7.51 -60.16
CA ALA A 35 24.43 8.03 -60.62
C ALA A 35 25.26 6.97 -61.31
N ALA A 36 25.65 7.30 -62.52
CA ALA A 36 26.43 6.52 -63.46
C ALA A 36 27.86 6.24 -62.97
N GLY A 37 28.31 5.05 -63.28
CA GLY A 37 29.67 4.59 -63.03
C GLY A 37 30.70 5.26 -63.95
N THR A 38 31.89 5.41 -63.40
CA THR A 38 33.09 5.62 -64.19
C THR A 38 34.15 4.61 -63.78
N LYS A 39 34.61 3.85 -64.78
CA LYS A 39 35.63 2.83 -64.71
C LYS A 39 37.05 3.43 -64.79
N PRO A 40 38.07 2.62 -64.56
CA PRO A 40 39.37 2.98 -64.00
C PRO A 40 40.40 3.44 -65.02
N GLY A 41 41.31 4.27 -64.55
CA GLY A 41 42.52 4.65 -65.31
C GLY A 41 43.76 4.13 -64.62
N ASP A 42 44.47 3.28 -65.36
CA ASP A 42 45.80 2.76 -65.09
C ASP A 42 46.85 3.91 -65.05
N ALA A 43 47.75 3.83 -64.09
CA ALA A 43 49.10 4.39 -64.23
C ALA A 43 50.07 3.62 -63.33
N LYS A 44 51.10 3.17 -63.97
CA LYS A 44 52.20 2.32 -63.58
C LYS A 44 53.30 3.12 -62.85
N PRO A 45 54.29 2.46 -62.26
CA PRO A 45 55.07 2.90 -61.14
C PRO A 45 56.38 3.62 -61.53
N GLN A 46 56.89 4.44 -60.64
CA GLN A 46 58.31 4.87 -60.68
C GLN A 46 58.94 4.83 -59.29
N ASP A 47 59.85 3.96 -59.20
CA ASP A 47 61.25 3.94 -58.80
C ASP A 47 61.65 4.54 -57.44
N ALA A 48 62.20 3.63 -56.73
CA ALA A 48 63.31 3.57 -55.82
C ALA A 48 64.10 4.86 -55.46
N ALA A 49 64.20 5.11 -54.18
CA ALA A 49 65.40 5.67 -53.58
C ALA A 49 65.66 5.13 -52.17
N LYS A 50 66.85 4.69 -51.94
CA LYS A 50 67.46 3.96 -50.82
C LYS A 50 67.94 4.96 -49.73
N PRO A 51 68.50 4.46 -48.62
CA PRO A 51 68.14 4.77 -47.25
C PRO A 51 69.01 5.84 -46.60
N GLY A 52 68.38 6.56 -45.65
CA GLY A 52 69.09 7.54 -44.82
C GLY A 52 68.79 7.34 -43.35
N ALA A 53 69.82 6.97 -42.65
CA ALA A 53 70.16 7.21 -41.24
C ALA A 53 69.11 7.05 -40.15
N ALA A 54 69.41 6.13 -39.27
CA ALA A 54 68.83 5.97 -37.92
C ALA A 54 68.92 7.27 -37.12
N GLY A 55 67.73 7.81 -36.78
CA GLY A 55 67.60 8.78 -35.67
C GLY A 55 67.21 8.04 -34.42
N PRO A 56 67.63 8.53 -33.25
CA PRO A 56 67.43 7.83 -31.98
C PRO A 56 65.93 7.74 -31.66
N ALA A 57 65.54 6.57 -31.18
CA ALA A 57 64.20 6.26 -30.72
C ALA A 57 63.67 7.34 -29.78
N ALA A 58 62.68 8.08 -30.23
CA ALA A 58 61.90 8.97 -29.38
C ALA A 58 61.25 8.11 -28.31
N GLY A 59 61.57 8.40 -27.08
CA GLY A 59 61.08 7.68 -25.89
C GLY A 59 59.59 7.52 -25.95
N ALA A 60 59.13 6.28 -25.82
CA ALA A 60 57.71 5.98 -25.63
C ALA A 60 57.23 6.79 -24.45
N LYS A 61 56.33 7.79 -24.74
CA LYS A 61 55.60 8.46 -23.66
C LYS A 61 54.97 7.39 -22.77
N PRO A 62 55.19 7.48 -21.44
CA PRO A 62 54.52 6.51 -20.56
C PRO A 62 53.04 6.55 -20.83
N PRO A 63 52.34 5.40 -20.84
CA PRO A 63 50.89 5.36 -21.09
C PRO A 63 50.21 6.30 -20.09
N MET A 64 49.50 7.31 -20.58
CA MET A 64 48.81 8.26 -19.72
C MET A 64 47.78 7.49 -18.91
N ALA A 65 48.04 7.35 -17.63
CA ALA A 65 47.09 6.71 -16.70
C ALA A 65 45.82 7.60 -16.60
N LEU A 66 44.67 7.02 -16.88
CA LEU A 66 43.41 7.72 -16.82
C LEU A 66 43.02 8.00 -15.35
N PRO A 67 42.77 9.26 -14.96
CA PRO A 67 42.27 9.55 -13.63
C PRO A 67 40.85 9.00 -13.45
N VAL A 68 40.66 8.11 -12.48
CA VAL A 68 39.36 7.50 -12.16
C VAL A 68 39.12 7.61 -10.66
N LYS A 69 37.85 7.70 -10.26
CA LYS A 69 37.47 7.49 -8.87
C LYS A 69 37.19 6.00 -8.65
N ALA A 70 37.66 5.48 -7.55
CA ALA A 70 37.43 4.10 -7.17
C ALA A 70 36.83 4.05 -5.76
N ALA A 71 35.98 3.05 -5.55
CA ALA A 71 35.46 2.73 -4.23
C ALA A 71 35.75 1.27 -3.90
N GLN A 72 35.99 1.03 -2.63
CA GLN A 72 36.14 -0.34 -2.12
C GLN A 72 34.75 -0.97 -2.00
N VAL A 73 34.61 -2.19 -2.48
CA VAL A 73 33.42 -3.00 -2.34
C VAL A 73 33.14 -3.28 -0.88
N LYS A 74 32.03 -2.79 -0.38
CA LYS A 74 31.60 -2.98 1.00
C LYS A 74 30.51 -4.03 1.06
N VAL A 75 30.52 -4.81 2.12
CA VAL A 75 29.41 -5.64 2.53
C VAL A 75 28.49 -4.78 3.40
N GLY A 76 27.24 -4.76 3.11
CA GLY A 76 26.25 -3.97 3.84
C GLY A 76 24.87 -4.59 3.79
N GLN A 77 23.96 -4.00 4.55
CA GLN A 77 22.54 -4.36 4.46
C GLN A 77 21.96 -3.82 3.16
N PHE A 78 21.35 -4.70 2.41
CA PHE A 78 20.58 -4.34 1.22
C PHE A 78 19.12 -4.71 1.44
N THR A 79 18.27 -3.69 1.50
CA THR A 79 16.82 -3.84 1.61
C THR A 79 16.22 -3.63 0.24
N SER A 80 15.51 -4.61 -0.25
CA SER A 80 14.75 -4.49 -1.50
C SER A 80 13.34 -4.09 -1.16
N ASP A 81 12.95 -2.87 -1.54
CA ASP A 81 11.62 -2.33 -1.32
C ASP A 81 10.86 -2.28 -2.63
N VAL A 82 9.59 -2.66 -2.59
CA VAL A 82 8.66 -2.41 -3.69
C VAL A 82 7.69 -1.31 -3.31
N THR A 83 7.55 -0.33 -4.19
CA THR A 83 6.60 0.76 -4.00
C THR A 83 5.30 0.43 -4.72
N ALA A 84 4.19 0.59 -4.02
CA ALA A 84 2.84 0.40 -4.52
C ALA A 84 1.95 1.58 -4.14
N VAL A 85 0.83 1.73 -4.83
CA VAL A 85 -0.21 2.68 -4.46
C VAL A 85 -1.38 1.91 -3.88
N GLY A 86 -1.94 2.42 -2.80
CA GLY A 86 -3.07 1.82 -2.11
C GLY A 86 -4.11 2.83 -1.70
N SER A 87 -5.24 2.32 -1.21
CA SER A 87 -6.36 3.10 -0.70
C SER A 87 -6.67 2.70 0.73
N LEU A 88 -6.91 3.68 1.58
CA LEU A 88 -7.34 3.46 2.95
C LEU A 88 -8.85 3.18 3.01
N LEU A 89 -9.23 2.18 3.77
CA LEU A 89 -10.60 1.76 4.00
C LEU A 89 -10.86 1.69 5.50
N ALA A 90 -12.11 1.95 5.91
CA ALA A 90 -12.51 1.69 7.29
C ALA A 90 -12.37 0.19 7.61
N ASP A 91 -12.12 -0.13 8.88
CA ASP A 91 -12.14 -1.53 9.33
C ASP A 91 -13.53 -2.15 9.12
N GLU A 92 -14.58 -1.42 9.50
CA GLU A 92 -15.97 -1.74 9.18
C GLU A 92 -16.69 -0.46 8.76
N SER A 93 -17.53 -0.53 7.73
CA SER A 93 -18.34 0.58 7.25
C SER A 93 -19.72 0.07 6.87
N VAL A 94 -20.75 0.60 7.48
CA VAL A 94 -22.15 0.26 7.21
C VAL A 94 -22.97 1.51 7.00
N LEU A 95 -23.75 1.53 5.93
CA LEU A 95 -24.79 2.51 5.71
C LEU A 95 -26.06 2.00 6.38
N ILE A 96 -26.43 2.60 7.51
CA ILE A 96 -27.63 2.27 8.26
C ILE A 96 -28.84 2.76 7.45
N ARG A 97 -29.81 1.85 7.26
CA ARG A 97 -31.04 2.10 6.53
C ARG A 97 -32.23 1.78 7.43
N SER A 98 -33.39 2.38 7.10
CA SER A 98 -34.63 2.02 7.77
C SER A 98 -35.08 0.61 7.41
N GLU A 99 -35.48 -0.17 8.40
CA GLU A 99 -36.08 -1.49 8.20
C GLU A 99 -37.62 -1.45 8.14
N ILE A 100 -38.21 -0.30 8.50
CA ILE A 100 -39.64 -0.10 8.56
C ILE A 100 -40.00 1.25 7.96
N ASP A 101 -41.27 1.39 7.53
CA ASP A 101 -41.86 2.69 7.22
C ASP A 101 -42.32 3.36 8.51
N GLY A 102 -42.02 4.64 8.68
CA GLY A 102 -42.46 5.35 9.86
C GLY A 102 -41.91 6.76 10.00
N ARG A 103 -42.47 7.49 10.96
CA ARG A 103 -42.04 8.82 11.32
C ARG A 103 -40.90 8.74 12.34
N VAL A 104 -39.82 9.49 12.11
CA VAL A 104 -38.70 9.64 13.06
C VAL A 104 -39.15 10.50 14.24
N THR A 105 -39.15 9.93 15.45
CA THR A 105 -39.48 10.63 16.69
C THR A 105 -38.26 11.20 17.36
N GLY A 106 -37.08 10.55 17.21
CA GLY A 106 -35.86 11.02 17.85
C GLY A 106 -34.60 10.53 17.15
N ILE A 107 -33.56 11.36 17.22
CA ILE A 107 -32.20 11.06 16.80
C ILE A 107 -31.31 11.17 18.05
N HIS A 108 -30.60 10.11 18.39
CA HIS A 108 -29.88 9.95 19.65
C HIS A 108 -28.37 9.96 19.51
N PHE A 109 -27.83 10.36 18.36
CA PHE A 109 -26.41 10.48 18.10
C PHE A 109 -26.05 11.87 17.63
N GLU A 110 -24.80 12.24 17.77
CA GLU A 110 -24.22 13.45 17.18
C GLU A 110 -23.36 13.08 15.98
N GLU A 111 -23.48 13.90 14.90
CA GLU A 111 -22.69 13.74 13.68
C GLU A 111 -21.19 13.90 13.98
N GLY A 112 -20.37 13.02 13.37
CA GLY A 112 -18.92 13.04 13.58
C GLY A 112 -18.44 12.49 14.92
N ARG A 113 -19.33 12.11 15.85
CA ARG A 113 -18.96 11.54 17.13
C ARG A 113 -18.96 10.01 17.15
N ALA A 114 -18.16 9.48 18.07
CA ALA A 114 -18.11 8.03 18.30
C ALA A 114 -19.33 7.57 19.10
N VAL A 115 -19.84 6.39 18.71
CA VAL A 115 -20.92 5.68 19.42
C VAL A 115 -20.48 4.27 19.79
N ALA A 116 -21.02 3.74 20.89
CA ALA A 116 -20.78 2.36 21.31
C ALA A 116 -21.72 1.39 20.57
N LYS A 117 -21.29 0.12 20.43
CA LYS A 117 -22.15 -0.96 19.94
C LYS A 117 -23.41 -1.06 20.80
N GLY A 118 -24.58 -1.19 20.17
CA GLY A 118 -25.88 -1.27 20.83
C GLY A 118 -26.45 0.08 21.26
N ALA A 119 -25.72 1.18 21.10
CA ALA A 119 -26.28 2.51 21.37
C ALA A 119 -27.48 2.79 20.46
N LYS A 120 -28.53 3.32 21.01
CA LYS A 120 -29.72 3.71 20.27
C LYS A 120 -29.38 4.91 19.39
N LEU A 121 -29.65 4.78 18.10
CA LEU A 121 -29.36 5.82 17.11
C LEU A 121 -30.63 6.60 16.73
N ILE A 122 -31.70 5.87 16.46
CA ILE A 122 -32.95 6.45 15.96
C ILE A 122 -34.13 5.79 16.63
N SER A 123 -35.18 6.56 16.86
CA SER A 123 -36.49 6.11 17.29
C SER A 123 -37.50 6.47 16.23
N PHE A 124 -38.36 5.52 15.90
CA PHE A 124 -39.57 5.72 15.12
C PHE A 124 -40.79 5.78 16.03
N ASP A 125 -41.89 6.27 15.50
CA ASP A 125 -43.20 6.16 16.15
C ASP A 125 -43.60 4.68 16.19
N GLY A 126 -43.54 4.11 17.40
CA GLY A 126 -43.87 2.72 17.66
C GLY A 126 -45.28 2.52 18.24
N SER A 127 -46.06 3.58 18.38
CA SER A 127 -47.37 3.56 19.11
C SER A 127 -48.31 2.46 18.61
N GLU A 128 -48.42 2.28 17.30
CA GLU A 128 -49.22 1.21 16.70
C GLU A 128 -48.68 -0.19 17.02
N ALA A 129 -47.34 -0.41 16.87
CA ALA A 129 -46.72 -1.67 17.14
C ALA A 129 -46.76 -2.04 18.63
N GLU A 130 -46.58 -1.08 19.53
CA GLU A 130 -46.70 -1.25 20.97
C GLU A 130 -48.13 -1.59 21.38
N ALA A 131 -49.15 -0.94 20.81
CA ALA A 131 -50.55 -1.27 21.02
C ALA A 131 -50.89 -2.68 20.55
N ALA A 132 -50.39 -3.10 19.36
CA ALA A 132 -50.60 -4.44 18.84
C ALA A 132 -49.93 -5.48 19.73
N LEU A 133 -48.70 -5.21 20.20
CA LEU A 133 -48.00 -6.08 21.16
C LEU A 133 -48.83 -6.22 22.46
N ALA A 134 -49.33 -5.13 23.01
CA ALA A 134 -50.15 -5.15 24.24
C ALA A 134 -51.40 -6.01 24.06
N ALA A 135 -52.10 -5.91 22.91
CA ALA A 135 -53.28 -6.72 22.60
C ALA A 135 -52.92 -8.19 22.53
N ASN A 136 -51.84 -8.59 21.82
CA ASN A 136 -51.42 -9.97 21.70
C ASN A 136 -50.92 -10.56 23.06
N VAL A 137 -50.30 -9.75 23.90
CA VAL A 137 -49.94 -10.17 25.26
C VAL A 137 -51.17 -10.44 26.12
N ALA A 138 -52.22 -9.64 26.00
CA ALA A 138 -53.48 -9.90 26.71
C ALA A 138 -54.17 -11.19 26.19
N GLU A 139 -54.16 -11.43 24.89
CA GLU A 139 -54.67 -12.70 24.33
C GLU A 139 -53.88 -13.89 24.82
N LEU A 140 -52.55 -13.88 24.80
CA LEU A 140 -51.69 -14.93 25.33
C LEU A 140 -52.05 -15.24 26.79
N ARG A 141 -52.23 -14.22 27.63
CA ARG A 141 -52.63 -14.38 29.03
C ARG A 141 -53.95 -15.13 29.14
N THR A 142 -54.96 -14.80 28.30
CA THR A 142 -56.23 -15.49 28.28
C THR A 142 -56.07 -16.96 27.89
N LYS A 143 -55.31 -17.26 26.80
CA LYS A 143 -55.06 -18.62 26.32
C LYS A 143 -54.25 -19.45 27.33
N THR A 144 -53.32 -18.84 28.01
CA THR A 144 -52.56 -19.51 29.11
C THR A 144 -53.52 -19.91 30.23
N SER A 145 -54.42 -19.04 30.69
CA SER A 145 -55.40 -19.32 31.73
C SER A 145 -56.42 -20.37 31.31
N GLU A 146 -56.83 -20.40 30.03
CA GLU A 146 -57.67 -21.47 29.46
C GLU A 146 -56.98 -22.82 29.49
N HIS A 147 -55.71 -22.88 29.09
CA HIS A 147 -54.91 -24.09 29.10
C HIS A 147 -54.69 -24.61 30.54
N GLU A 148 -54.34 -23.73 31.47
CA GLU A 148 -54.17 -24.14 32.90
C GLU A 148 -55.46 -24.71 33.47
N ARG A 149 -56.63 -24.10 33.24
CA ARG A 149 -57.91 -24.67 33.65
C ARG A 149 -58.22 -26.01 32.98
N ALA A 150 -57.96 -26.15 31.70
CA ALA A 150 -58.10 -27.42 31.00
C ALA A 150 -57.23 -28.49 31.60
N LYS A 151 -55.97 -28.20 31.95
CA LYS A 151 -55.03 -29.09 32.59
C LYS A 151 -55.51 -29.56 33.98
N GLU A 152 -56.12 -28.65 34.78
CA GLU A 152 -56.69 -28.97 36.05
C GLU A 152 -57.94 -29.90 35.91
N LEU A 153 -58.83 -29.60 34.93
CA LEU A 153 -60.01 -30.42 34.66
C LEU A 153 -59.63 -31.80 34.14
N PHE A 154 -58.61 -31.91 33.33
CA PHE A 154 -58.08 -33.18 32.86
C PHE A 154 -57.51 -34.01 34.04
N GLY A 155 -56.77 -33.39 34.97
CA GLY A 155 -56.30 -34.07 36.17
C GLY A 155 -57.40 -34.57 37.09
N LYS A 156 -58.61 -33.96 36.99
CA LYS A 156 -59.82 -34.40 37.70
C LYS A 156 -60.71 -35.35 36.86
N GLY A 157 -60.28 -35.70 35.63
CA GLY A 157 -61.02 -36.62 34.75
C GLY A 157 -62.26 -36.03 34.03
N PHE A 158 -62.43 -34.71 34.00
CA PHE A 158 -63.61 -34.06 33.40
C PHE A 158 -63.52 -33.78 31.91
N ILE A 159 -62.33 -33.78 31.31
CA ILE A 159 -62.09 -33.53 29.90
C ILE A 159 -61.10 -34.54 29.29
N SER A 160 -61.09 -34.67 27.95
CA SER A 160 -60.16 -35.55 27.23
C SER A 160 -58.76 -34.92 27.06
N ALA A 161 -57.78 -35.77 26.83
CA ALA A 161 -56.42 -35.32 26.51
C ALA A 161 -56.42 -34.42 25.25
N GLU A 162 -57.24 -34.75 24.24
CA GLU A 162 -57.39 -33.93 23.02
C GLU A 162 -57.82 -32.50 23.34
N ALA A 163 -58.69 -32.29 24.34
CA ALA A 163 -59.12 -30.97 24.75
C ALA A 163 -57.96 -30.17 25.38
N VAL A 164 -57.08 -30.81 26.15
CA VAL A 164 -55.88 -30.17 26.67
C VAL A 164 -54.92 -29.81 25.53
N ASP A 165 -54.69 -30.74 24.60
CA ASP A 165 -53.81 -30.51 23.47
C ASP A 165 -54.28 -29.38 22.58
N ARG A 166 -55.60 -29.23 22.39
CA ARG A 166 -56.23 -28.13 21.65
C ARG A 166 -55.96 -26.77 22.33
N THR A 167 -56.14 -26.69 23.65
CA THR A 167 -55.88 -25.44 24.39
C THR A 167 -54.38 -25.11 24.44
N ARG A 168 -53.49 -26.12 24.49
CA ARG A 168 -52.05 -25.92 24.37
C ARG A 168 -51.69 -25.36 23.01
N GLY A 169 -52.20 -25.94 21.93
CA GLY A 169 -51.97 -25.41 20.57
C GLY A 169 -52.41 -23.97 20.41
N ALA A 170 -53.58 -23.61 21.01
CA ALA A 170 -54.05 -22.20 20.97
C ALA A 170 -53.12 -21.25 21.77
N MET A 171 -52.61 -21.68 22.91
CA MET A 171 -51.62 -20.93 23.69
C MET A 171 -50.30 -20.73 22.92
N ASP A 172 -49.78 -21.81 22.32
CA ASP A 172 -48.54 -21.80 21.54
C ASP A 172 -48.67 -20.83 20.34
N VAL A 173 -49.83 -20.80 19.64
CA VAL A 173 -50.11 -19.83 18.56
C VAL A 173 -50.12 -18.38 19.10
N ALA A 174 -50.80 -18.14 20.21
CA ALA A 174 -50.82 -16.81 20.80
C ALA A 174 -49.40 -16.35 21.26
N GLN A 175 -48.60 -17.26 21.76
CA GLN A 175 -47.22 -16.98 22.09
C GLN A 175 -46.36 -16.60 20.85
N ALA A 176 -46.59 -17.29 19.74
CA ALA A 176 -45.91 -16.96 18.47
C ALA A 176 -46.28 -15.57 17.97
N HIS A 177 -47.55 -15.14 18.07
CA HIS A 177 -48.01 -13.78 17.75
C HIS A 177 -47.33 -12.73 18.64
N VAL A 178 -47.20 -12.96 19.93
CA VAL A 178 -46.47 -12.06 20.83
C VAL A 178 -45.01 -11.93 20.38
N GLN A 179 -44.31 -12.98 19.98
CA GLN A 179 -42.95 -12.94 19.50
C GLN A 179 -42.85 -12.14 18.18
N GLN A 180 -43.83 -12.30 17.28
CA GLN A 180 -43.90 -11.54 16.04
C GLN A 180 -44.02 -10.04 16.30
N GLU A 181 -44.94 -9.62 17.18
CA GLU A 181 -45.10 -8.20 17.50
C GLU A 181 -43.93 -7.62 18.28
N ARG A 182 -43.28 -8.40 19.17
CA ARG A 182 -42.02 -7.99 19.80
C ARG A 182 -40.91 -7.67 18.79
N ALA A 183 -40.77 -8.52 17.76
CA ALA A 183 -39.81 -8.27 16.69
C ALA A 183 -40.15 -7.01 15.90
N ARG A 184 -41.45 -6.71 15.73
CA ARG A 184 -41.91 -5.48 15.06
C ARG A 184 -41.62 -4.24 15.90
N VAL A 185 -41.90 -4.28 17.20
CA VAL A 185 -41.53 -3.21 18.13
C VAL A 185 -39.99 -3.01 18.19
N ALA A 186 -39.19 -4.08 18.17
CA ALA A 186 -37.74 -3.97 18.17
C ALA A 186 -37.22 -3.17 16.96
N LYS A 187 -37.89 -3.29 15.78
CA LYS A 187 -37.50 -2.54 14.57
C LYS A 187 -37.83 -1.05 14.64
N THR A 188 -38.65 -0.59 15.60
CA THR A 188 -38.92 0.84 15.79
C THR A 188 -37.74 1.59 16.42
N SER A 189 -36.70 0.87 16.82
CA SER A 189 -35.48 1.45 17.38
C SER A 189 -34.26 0.90 16.66
N ILE A 190 -33.57 1.74 15.93
CA ILE A 190 -32.30 1.36 15.28
C ILE A 190 -31.16 1.58 16.26
N VAL A 191 -30.31 0.54 16.39
CA VAL A 191 -29.13 0.55 17.26
C VAL A 191 -27.84 0.38 16.44
N ALA A 192 -26.72 0.83 16.97
CA ALA A 192 -25.41 0.70 16.34
C ALA A 192 -24.96 -0.78 16.32
N PRO A 193 -24.62 -1.36 15.13
CA PRO A 193 -24.20 -2.75 15.01
C PRO A 193 -22.82 -3.00 15.60
N PHE A 194 -21.96 -2.00 15.59
CA PHE A 194 -20.61 -1.99 16.17
C PHE A 194 -20.27 -0.59 16.71
N SER A 195 -19.20 -0.50 17.49
CA SER A 195 -18.67 0.79 17.95
C SER A 195 -17.93 1.50 16.82
N GLY A 196 -18.27 2.76 16.51
CA GLY A 196 -17.67 3.48 15.40
C GLY A 196 -18.01 4.97 15.44
N THR A 197 -17.52 5.70 14.47
CA THR A 197 -17.80 7.13 14.30
C THR A 197 -18.97 7.30 13.33
N MET A 198 -19.93 8.15 13.72
CA MET A 198 -21.09 8.47 12.91
C MET A 198 -20.72 9.46 11.79
N GLY A 199 -21.25 9.22 10.60
CA GLY A 199 -21.20 10.17 9.50
C GLY A 199 -22.28 11.26 9.60
N LEU A 200 -22.52 11.96 8.50
CA LEU A 200 -23.59 12.95 8.40
C LEU A 200 -24.93 12.24 8.22
N ARG A 201 -25.95 12.69 8.94
CA ARG A 201 -27.31 12.19 8.84
C ARG A 201 -27.98 12.65 7.56
N GLN A 202 -28.82 11.80 6.99
CA GLN A 202 -29.61 12.11 5.78
C GLN A 202 -31.08 12.37 6.08
N ILE A 203 -31.45 12.32 7.36
CA ILE A 203 -32.83 12.49 7.83
C ILE A 203 -32.90 13.50 8.98
N SER A 204 -34.10 14.01 9.24
CA SER A 204 -34.38 14.94 10.32
C SER A 204 -35.49 14.42 11.26
N PRO A 205 -35.53 14.83 12.52
CA PRO A 205 -36.64 14.54 13.40
C PRO A 205 -37.96 15.01 12.78
N GLY A 206 -39.02 14.21 12.85
CA GLY A 206 -40.31 14.46 12.25
C GLY A 206 -40.46 14.01 10.79
N ALA A 207 -39.34 13.65 10.12
CA ALA A 207 -39.40 13.12 8.76
C ALA A 207 -40.09 11.75 8.72
N TYR A 208 -40.81 11.48 7.65
CA TYR A 208 -41.33 10.16 7.34
C TYR A 208 -40.33 9.46 6.41
N VAL A 209 -39.85 8.28 6.81
CA VAL A 209 -38.92 7.47 6.04
C VAL A 209 -39.56 6.15 5.65
N LYS A 210 -39.11 5.60 4.54
CA LYS A 210 -39.54 4.30 4.02
C LYS A 210 -38.49 3.24 4.26
N THR A 211 -38.91 2.01 4.25
CA THR A 211 -38.01 0.85 4.28
C THR A 211 -36.96 0.96 3.18
N GLY A 212 -35.67 0.86 3.55
CA GLY A 212 -34.54 0.99 2.64
C GLY A 212 -33.94 2.39 2.53
N ASP A 213 -34.60 3.43 3.04
CA ASP A 213 -34.07 4.79 3.03
C ASP A 213 -32.78 4.87 3.85
N SER A 214 -31.81 5.58 3.29
CA SER A 214 -30.50 5.77 3.94
C SER A 214 -30.61 6.79 5.08
N ILE A 215 -30.06 6.46 6.22
CA ILE A 215 -30.16 7.25 7.45
C ILE A 215 -28.83 7.91 7.78
N VAL A 216 -27.81 7.11 8.00
CA VAL A 216 -26.47 7.56 8.41
C VAL A 216 -25.46 6.44 8.17
N ARG A 217 -24.22 6.81 7.91
CA ARG A 217 -23.09 5.86 7.83
C ARG A 217 -22.43 5.77 9.20
N ILE A 218 -22.06 4.56 9.60
CA ILE A 218 -21.20 4.31 10.75
C ILE A 218 -19.90 3.67 10.26
N GLU A 219 -18.77 4.15 10.74
CA GLU A 219 -17.46 3.68 10.33
C GLU A 219 -16.57 3.40 11.54
N LYS A 220 -15.96 2.23 11.56
CA LYS A 220 -14.94 1.87 12.55
C LYS A 220 -13.58 2.26 12.00
N ILE A 221 -13.02 3.34 12.55
CA ILE A 221 -11.78 3.95 12.10
C ILE A 221 -10.63 3.85 13.12
N SER A 222 -10.80 3.13 14.21
CA SER A 222 -9.74 2.89 15.22
C SER A 222 -8.54 2.13 14.66
N ALA A 223 -8.79 1.30 13.67
CA ALA A 223 -7.81 0.71 12.77
C ALA A 223 -8.28 0.95 11.33
N ILE A 224 -7.35 1.14 10.43
CA ILE A 224 -7.62 1.37 9.01
C ILE A 224 -7.09 0.18 8.22
N LYS A 225 -7.87 -0.29 7.27
CA LYS A 225 -7.43 -1.25 6.27
C LYS A 225 -6.80 -0.49 5.12
N LEU A 226 -5.67 -0.98 4.65
CA LEU A 226 -4.98 -0.46 3.48
C LEU A 226 -4.96 -1.55 2.42
N ASP A 227 -5.67 -1.33 1.33
CA ASP A 227 -5.63 -2.17 0.15
C ASP A 227 -4.62 -1.61 -0.84
N PHE A 228 -3.66 -2.42 -1.26
CA PHE A 228 -2.65 -2.02 -2.23
C PHE A 228 -2.32 -3.17 -3.18
N ARG A 229 -1.90 -2.81 -4.39
CA ARG A 229 -1.62 -3.76 -5.46
C ARG A 229 -0.13 -3.85 -5.72
N VAL A 230 0.38 -5.07 -5.67
CA VAL A 230 1.80 -5.36 -5.93
C VAL A 230 1.92 -6.15 -7.22
N PRO A 231 2.90 -5.82 -8.11
CA PRO A 231 3.11 -6.58 -9.33
C PRO A 231 3.37 -8.07 -9.07
N GLU A 232 2.87 -8.93 -9.95
CA GLU A 232 2.98 -10.39 -9.89
C GLU A 232 4.42 -10.89 -9.65
N LEU A 233 5.41 -10.20 -10.23
CA LEU A 233 6.82 -10.50 -10.06
C LEU A 233 7.26 -10.61 -8.58
N TYR A 234 6.60 -9.87 -7.71
CA TYR A 234 6.92 -9.83 -6.28
C TYR A 234 5.97 -10.65 -5.42
N ALA A 235 4.93 -11.26 -6.01
CA ALA A 235 3.90 -11.99 -5.28
C ALA A 235 4.46 -13.09 -4.37
N GLY A 236 5.44 -13.86 -4.87
CA GLY A 236 6.07 -14.94 -4.10
C GLY A 236 6.96 -14.48 -2.94
N ARG A 237 7.21 -13.16 -2.81
CA ARG A 237 8.01 -12.56 -1.74
C ARG A 237 7.16 -11.84 -0.69
N LEU A 238 5.85 -11.75 -0.93
CA LEU A 238 4.91 -11.20 0.04
C LEU A 238 4.59 -12.24 1.10
N ALA A 239 4.62 -11.83 2.35
CA ALA A 239 4.28 -12.69 3.48
C ALA A 239 3.28 -11.98 4.42
N ARG A 240 2.51 -12.80 5.17
CA ARG A 240 1.70 -12.28 6.27
C ARG A 240 2.62 -11.74 7.37
N ASP A 241 2.12 -10.79 8.13
CA ASP A 241 2.83 -10.09 9.21
C ASP A 241 4.02 -9.21 8.76
N GLN A 242 4.27 -9.13 7.45
CA GLN A 242 5.28 -8.26 6.87
C GLN A 242 4.92 -6.79 7.11
N GLN A 243 5.92 -6.01 7.53
CA GLN A 243 5.76 -4.58 7.75
C GLN A 243 5.70 -3.81 6.43
N VAL A 244 4.84 -2.80 6.40
CA VAL A 244 4.71 -1.86 5.29
C VAL A 244 4.85 -0.44 5.80
N ALA A 245 5.70 0.34 5.15
CA ALA A 245 5.81 1.76 5.39
C ALA A 245 4.83 2.50 4.49
N ILE A 246 4.10 3.44 5.06
CA ILE A 246 3.01 4.13 4.39
C ILE A 246 3.26 5.62 4.48
N SER A 247 3.19 6.29 3.35
CA SER A 247 3.23 7.75 3.26
C SER A 247 1.98 8.26 2.57
N LEU A 248 1.42 9.34 3.11
CA LEU A 248 0.22 9.98 2.58
C LEU A 248 0.56 11.40 2.15
N ASP A 249 0.04 11.81 1.02
CA ASP A 249 0.24 13.18 0.52
C ASP A 249 -0.49 14.21 1.42
N ALA A 250 -1.53 13.76 2.17
CA ALA A 250 -2.23 14.59 3.15
C ALA A 250 -1.39 14.90 4.41
N PHE A 251 -0.34 14.12 4.69
CA PHE A 251 0.54 14.27 5.87
C PHE A 251 2.01 14.19 5.43
N PRO A 252 2.55 15.23 4.74
CA PRO A 252 3.91 15.21 4.24
C PRO A 252 4.91 15.12 5.41
N GLY A 253 5.83 14.15 5.31
CA GLY A 253 6.85 13.91 6.33
C GLY A 253 6.46 12.93 7.44
N GLU A 254 5.19 12.61 7.62
CA GLU A 254 4.76 11.56 8.55
C GLU A 254 4.81 10.18 7.86
N LYS A 255 5.38 9.19 8.55
CA LYS A 255 5.40 7.79 8.10
C LYS A 255 4.53 6.97 9.03
N PHE A 256 3.59 6.26 8.46
CA PHE A 256 2.77 5.30 9.17
C PHE A 256 3.27 3.89 8.91
N VAL A 257 3.12 3.01 9.87
CA VAL A 257 3.54 1.62 9.75
C VAL A 257 2.31 0.73 9.86
N GLY A 258 2.16 -0.16 8.90
CA GLY A 258 1.13 -1.19 8.90
C GLY A 258 1.73 -2.60 8.84
N ARG A 259 0.86 -3.61 8.95
CA ARG A 259 1.22 -5.03 8.79
C ARG A 259 0.27 -5.70 7.81
N ILE A 260 0.82 -6.47 6.88
CA ILE A 260 0.04 -7.29 5.96
C ILE A 260 -0.63 -8.41 6.74
N TYR A 261 -1.95 -8.51 6.69
CA TYR A 261 -2.67 -9.62 7.33
C TYR A 261 -3.36 -10.54 6.32
N ALA A 262 -3.56 -10.08 5.10
CA ALA A 262 -4.17 -10.86 4.04
C ALA A 262 -3.53 -10.55 2.69
N ILE A 263 -3.37 -11.57 1.87
CA ILE A 263 -2.91 -11.49 0.49
C ILE A 263 -3.93 -12.28 -0.32
N GLU A 264 -4.43 -11.67 -1.39
CA GLU A 264 -5.37 -12.31 -2.30
C GLU A 264 -4.69 -13.50 -2.99
N PRO A 265 -5.28 -14.71 -2.98
CA PRO A 265 -4.66 -15.88 -3.61
C PRO A 265 -4.68 -15.81 -5.14
N THR A 266 -5.51 -14.93 -5.70
CA THR A 266 -5.70 -14.78 -7.15
C THR A 266 -4.96 -13.56 -7.66
N VAL A 267 -4.26 -13.72 -8.77
CA VAL A 267 -3.65 -12.61 -9.53
C VAL A 267 -4.71 -12.03 -10.46
N ASP A 268 -4.84 -10.71 -10.48
CA ASP A 268 -5.69 -10.00 -11.44
C ASP A 268 -5.03 -10.09 -12.83
N GLU A 269 -5.65 -10.82 -13.74
CA GLU A 269 -5.11 -11.10 -15.09
C GLU A 269 -4.93 -9.84 -15.95
N LYS A 270 -5.78 -8.82 -15.73
CA LYS A 270 -5.75 -7.58 -16.54
C LYS A 270 -4.61 -6.67 -16.12
N SER A 271 -4.42 -6.50 -14.83
CA SER A 271 -3.39 -5.61 -14.27
C SER A 271 -2.09 -6.34 -13.93
N ARG A 272 -2.09 -7.68 -13.91
CA ARG A 272 -0.99 -8.54 -13.45
C ARG A 272 -0.48 -8.13 -12.08
N THR A 273 -1.41 -7.92 -11.16
CA THR A 273 -1.10 -7.54 -9.78
C THR A 273 -1.79 -8.45 -8.79
N VAL A 274 -1.21 -8.58 -7.62
CA VAL A 274 -1.80 -9.24 -6.44
C VAL A 274 -2.28 -8.17 -5.47
N LEU A 275 -3.50 -8.30 -4.98
CA LEU A 275 -4.04 -7.44 -3.94
C LEU A 275 -3.53 -7.90 -2.57
N ALA A 276 -2.88 -7.02 -1.87
CA ALA A 276 -2.50 -7.22 -0.47
C ALA A 276 -3.26 -6.24 0.42
N ARG A 277 -3.59 -6.69 1.61
CA ARG A 277 -4.31 -5.89 2.60
C ARG A 277 -3.50 -5.82 3.89
N ALA A 278 -3.20 -4.61 4.31
CA ALA A 278 -2.53 -4.33 5.57
C ALA A 278 -3.47 -3.66 6.56
N GLN A 279 -3.18 -3.82 7.83
CA GLN A 279 -3.83 -3.11 8.92
C GLN A 279 -2.91 -2.04 9.47
N VAL A 280 -3.44 -0.83 9.65
CA VAL A 280 -2.73 0.35 10.13
C VAL A 280 -3.43 0.85 11.38
N PRO A 281 -2.75 0.92 12.52
CA PRO A 281 -3.31 1.54 13.73
C PRO A 281 -3.62 3.03 13.48
N ASN A 282 -4.76 3.51 13.94
CA ASN A 282 -5.19 4.90 13.81
C ASN A 282 -5.65 5.47 15.15
N VAL A 283 -4.74 5.47 16.11
CA VAL A 283 -5.03 5.90 17.48
C VAL A 283 -5.45 7.37 17.53
N ASP A 284 -4.78 8.21 16.74
CA ASP A 284 -5.01 9.66 16.69
C ASP A 284 -6.21 10.05 15.81
N GLY A 285 -6.84 9.10 15.13
CA GLY A 285 -7.95 9.37 14.21
C GLY A 285 -7.58 10.21 12.97
N LYS A 286 -6.29 10.40 12.69
CA LYS A 286 -5.80 11.20 11.55
C LYS A 286 -6.10 10.53 10.20
N LEU A 287 -6.00 9.20 10.15
CA LEU A 287 -6.23 8.44 8.92
C LEU A 287 -7.73 8.35 8.65
N LYS A 288 -8.13 8.78 7.46
CA LYS A 288 -9.52 8.72 7.02
C LYS A 288 -9.68 7.73 5.88
N PRO A 289 -10.76 6.94 5.87
CA PRO A 289 -11.10 6.12 4.71
C PRO A 289 -11.21 6.97 3.44
N GLY A 290 -10.80 6.41 2.30
CA GLY A 290 -10.81 7.09 1.01
C GLY A 290 -9.52 7.83 0.66
N LEU A 291 -8.56 7.99 1.59
CA LEU A 291 -7.25 8.56 1.27
C LEU A 291 -6.40 7.58 0.46
N PHE A 292 -5.64 8.11 -0.49
CA PHE A 292 -4.61 7.36 -1.21
C PHE A 292 -3.29 7.40 -0.44
N ALA A 293 -2.58 6.28 -0.50
CA ALA A 293 -1.31 6.11 0.18
C ALA A 293 -0.27 5.50 -0.75
N ARG A 294 0.97 5.97 -0.64
CA ARG A 294 2.14 5.26 -1.17
C ARG A 294 2.62 4.28 -0.13
N VAL A 295 2.74 3.05 -0.55
CA VAL A 295 3.11 1.92 0.28
C VAL A 295 4.48 1.43 -0.16
N SER A 296 5.43 1.37 0.76
CA SER A 296 6.71 0.70 0.55
C SER A 296 6.71 -0.60 1.33
N VAL A 297 6.78 -1.70 0.60
CA VAL A 297 6.84 -3.05 1.17
C VAL A 297 8.28 -3.51 1.14
N GLN A 298 8.83 -3.80 2.30
CA GLN A 298 10.16 -4.36 2.44
C GLN A 298 10.11 -5.86 2.11
N LEU A 299 10.65 -6.26 0.95
CA LEU A 299 10.57 -7.64 0.45
C LEU A 299 11.62 -8.55 1.08
N GLU A 300 12.87 -8.09 1.11
CA GLU A 300 14.01 -8.85 1.62
C GLU A 300 14.97 -7.92 2.33
N ASN A 301 15.52 -8.38 3.42
CA ASN A 301 16.67 -7.77 4.07
C ASN A 301 17.82 -8.76 3.98
N ARG A 302 18.88 -8.38 3.26
CA ARG A 302 20.12 -9.16 3.15
C ARG A 302 21.23 -8.42 3.87
N ASP A 303 21.67 -8.97 5.00
CA ASP A 303 22.65 -8.32 5.85
C ASP A 303 24.08 -8.35 5.25
N ASN A 304 24.34 -9.29 4.33
CA ASN A 304 25.66 -9.52 3.73
C ASN A 304 25.63 -9.28 2.20
N ALA A 305 24.94 -8.27 1.72
CA ALA A 305 24.91 -7.95 0.30
C ALA A 305 26.15 -7.14 -0.10
N ILE A 306 26.71 -7.44 -1.27
CA ILE A 306 27.72 -6.60 -1.90
C ILE A 306 27.02 -5.43 -2.58
N VAL A 307 27.27 -4.22 -2.12
CA VAL A 307 26.61 -3.00 -2.61
C VAL A 307 27.62 -2.10 -3.30
N LEU A 308 27.27 -1.64 -4.50
CA LEU A 308 28.04 -0.70 -5.29
C LEU A 308 27.22 0.51 -5.71
N PRO A 309 27.84 1.69 -5.89
CA PRO A 309 27.18 2.80 -6.57
C PRO A 309 26.79 2.42 -8.01
N GLU A 310 25.57 2.77 -8.43
CA GLU A 310 25.04 2.41 -9.76
C GLU A 310 25.93 2.87 -10.92
N GLN A 311 26.65 3.99 -10.75
CA GLN A 311 27.62 4.53 -11.74
C GLN A 311 28.84 3.64 -11.96
N SER A 312 29.07 2.63 -11.13
CA SER A 312 30.17 1.66 -11.32
C SER A 312 29.84 0.61 -12.39
N LEU A 313 28.57 0.49 -12.77
CA LEU A 313 28.11 -0.50 -13.74
C LEU A 313 28.27 0.00 -15.17
N VAL A 314 28.85 -0.82 -16.00
CA VAL A 314 28.99 -0.58 -17.45
C VAL A 314 28.19 -1.60 -18.23
N PRO A 315 27.08 -1.20 -18.85
CA PRO A 315 26.29 -2.11 -19.67
C PRO A 315 27.00 -2.40 -21.00
N GLN A 316 27.14 -3.68 -21.36
CA GLN A 316 27.62 -4.13 -22.66
C GLN A 316 26.63 -5.16 -23.23
N GLY A 317 25.78 -4.73 -24.15
CA GLY A 317 24.71 -5.55 -24.69
C GLY A 317 23.68 -5.91 -23.60
N LYS A 318 23.53 -7.19 -23.30
CA LYS A 318 22.63 -7.70 -22.25
C LYS A 318 23.33 -7.98 -20.92
N GLU A 319 24.63 -7.77 -20.84
CA GLU A 319 25.44 -8.11 -19.68
C GLU A 319 25.95 -6.84 -18.98
N MET A 320 26.16 -6.96 -17.68
CA MET A 320 26.70 -5.91 -16.86
C MET A 320 28.15 -6.23 -16.45
N PHE A 321 29.00 -5.22 -16.55
CA PHE A 321 30.42 -5.33 -16.22
C PHE A 321 30.82 -4.23 -15.25
N VAL A 322 31.87 -4.50 -14.51
CA VAL A 322 32.57 -3.52 -13.66
C VAL A 322 34.07 -3.56 -13.97
N TYR A 323 34.73 -2.42 -13.79
CA TYR A 323 36.19 -2.36 -13.86
C TYR A 323 36.78 -2.54 -12.47
N LYS A 324 37.34 -3.72 -12.22
CA LYS A 324 38.10 -4.03 -11.00
C LYS A 324 39.53 -3.54 -11.15
N ILE A 325 40.06 -2.87 -10.13
CA ILE A 325 41.45 -2.45 -10.07
C ILE A 325 42.27 -3.57 -9.41
N ILE A 326 43.25 -4.09 -10.15
CA ILE A 326 44.16 -5.11 -9.68
C ILE A 326 45.51 -4.48 -9.32
N GLU A 327 46.41 -5.28 -8.70
CA GLU A 327 47.74 -4.86 -8.33
C GLU A 327 48.50 -4.23 -9.50
N GLY A 328 49.18 -3.11 -9.25
CA GLY A 328 49.88 -2.34 -10.28
C GLY A 328 49.01 -1.28 -10.99
N GLY A 329 47.82 -0.97 -10.51
CA GLY A 329 46.93 0.08 -11.06
C GLY A 329 46.36 -0.25 -12.43
N LYS A 330 46.28 -1.52 -12.80
CA LYS A 330 45.64 -2.00 -14.03
C LYS A 330 44.18 -2.31 -13.81
N THR A 331 43.37 -2.13 -14.84
CA THR A 331 41.95 -2.46 -14.80
C THR A 331 41.65 -3.83 -15.41
N GLN A 332 40.81 -4.59 -14.76
CA GLN A 332 40.25 -5.85 -15.26
C GLN A 332 38.73 -5.70 -15.42
N ILE A 333 38.25 -6.06 -16.58
CA ILE A 333 36.80 -6.10 -16.83
C ILE A 333 36.27 -7.39 -16.19
N THR A 334 35.34 -7.25 -15.27
CA THR A 334 34.72 -8.38 -14.58
C THR A 334 33.22 -8.37 -14.85
N LYS A 335 32.70 -9.49 -15.37
CA LYS A 335 31.26 -9.67 -15.53
C LYS A 335 30.61 -9.83 -14.16
N VAL A 336 29.53 -9.09 -13.93
CA VAL A 336 28.78 -9.13 -12.68
C VAL A 336 27.33 -9.46 -12.90
N GLN A 337 26.75 -10.16 -11.95
CA GLN A 337 25.32 -10.40 -11.91
C GLN A 337 24.69 -9.42 -10.92
N VAL A 338 23.81 -8.58 -11.45
CA VAL A 338 23.11 -7.55 -10.68
C VAL A 338 21.88 -8.17 -10.01
N GLY A 339 21.72 -7.91 -8.73
CA GLY A 339 20.56 -8.27 -7.93
C GLY A 339 19.53 -7.13 -7.83
N GLY A 340 19.21 -6.73 -6.60
CA GLY A 340 18.31 -5.63 -6.31
C GLY A 340 18.91 -4.26 -6.68
N ARG A 341 18.04 -3.27 -6.93
CA ARG A 341 18.43 -1.87 -7.15
C ARG A 341 17.70 -0.96 -6.18
N ARG A 342 18.42 0.01 -5.64
CA ARG A 342 17.84 1.11 -4.87
C ARG A 342 18.43 2.44 -5.35
N PRO A 343 17.82 3.59 -5.07
CA PRO A 343 18.33 4.87 -5.55
C PRO A 343 19.81 5.08 -5.23
N GLY A 344 20.64 5.17 -6.29
CA GLY A 344 22.09 5.37 -6.20
C GLY A 344 22.94 4.14 -5.92
N GLU A 345 22.37 2.98 -5.60
CA GLU A 345 23.10 1.76 -5.23
C GLU A 345 22.49 0.50 -5.84
N VAL A 346 23.34 -0.46 -6.11
CA VAL A 346 22.98 -1.74 -6.74
C VAL A 346 23.64 -2.89 -5.99
N GLU A 347 22.88 -3.94 -5.75
CA GLU A 347 23.36 -5.20 -5.20
C GLU A 347 24.05 -6.02 -6.29
N ILE A 348 25.17 -6.59 -5.96
CA ILE A 348 25.90 -7.55 -6.80
C ILE A 348 25.80 -8.94 -6.18
N VAL A 349 25.17 -9.85 -6.93
CA VAL A 349 24.98 -11.25 -6.48
C VAL A 349 26.22 -12.09 -6.71
N SER A 350 26.93 -11.85 -7.81
CA SER A 350 28.14 -12.61 -8.17
C SER A 350 29.10 -11.80 -9.03
N GLY A 351 30.39 -12.15 -8.99
CA GLY A 351 31.44 -11.54 -9.79
C GLY A 351 32.42 -10.65 -9.01
N LEU A 352 32.10 -10.29 -7.76
CA LEU A 352 32.98 -9.49 -6.90
C LEU A 352 33.11 -10.11 -5.51
N VAL A 353 34.22 -9.77 -4.84
CA VAL A 353 34.48 -10.14 -3.45
C VAL A 353 34.59 -8.88 -2.60
N ALA A 354 34.20 -9.00 -1.33
CA ALA A 354 34.37 -7.91 -0.38
C ALA A 354 35.84 -7.46 -0.32
N GLY A 355 36.07 -6.16 -0.36
CA GLY A 355 37.39 -5.57 -0.38
C GLY A 355 37.96 -5.26 -1.76
N ASP A 356 37.35 -5.75 -2.85
CA ASP A 356 37.75 -5.40 -4.20
C ASP A 356 37.68 -3.89 -4.43
N MET A 357 38.64 -3.34 -5.19
CA MET A 357 38.58 -1.93 -5.62
C MET A 357 37.89 -1.84 -6.99
N VAL A 358 36.83 -1.07 -7.09
CA VAL A 358 36.02 -0.91 -8.32
C VAL A 358 35.97 0.54 -8.73
N VAL A 359 36.12 0.80 -10.04
CA VAL A 359 35.98 2.15 -10.61
C VAL A 359 34.54 2.61 -10.52
N THR A 360 34.30 3.76 -9.88
CA THR A 360 32.97 4.36 -9.73
C THR A 360 32.73 5.47 -10.73
N GLU A 361 33.73 6.32 -10.99
CA GLU A 361 33.62 7.37 -12.00
C GLU A 361 34.72 7.23 -13.05
N GLY A 362 34.35 7.42 -14.33
CA GLY A 362 35.29 7.28 -15.45
C GLY A 362 35.21 5.93 -16.16
N ALA A 363 34.38 5.00 -15.68
CA ALA A 363 34.21 3.66 -16.25
C ALA A 363 33.85 3.68 -17.75
N MET A 364 33.03 4.63 -18.21
CA MET A 364 32.67 4.81 -19.62
C MET A 364 33.87 5.14 -20.52
N LYS A 365 34.82 5.93 -20.01
CA LYS A 365 36.04 6.26 -20.76
C LYS A 365 36.98 5.07 -20.87
N LEU A 366 36.98 4.19 -19.87
CA LEU A 366 37.73 2.94 -19.87
C LEU A 366 37.19 1.96 -20.93
N GLY A 367 35.91 1.99 -21.23
CA GLY A 367 35.28 1.17 -22.28
C GLY A 367 35.81 1.44 -23.69
N MET A 368 36.46 2.60 -23.93
CA MET A 368 37.09 2.96 -25.19
C MET A 368 38.59 2.60 -25.24
N MET A 369 39.16 2.08 -24.14
CA MET A 369 40.55 1.70 -24.03
C MET A 369 40.76 0.17 -24.10
N PRO A 370 41.92 -0.29 -24.51
CA PRO A 370 42.23 -1.73 -24.49
C PRO A 370 42.17 -2.28 -23.05
N PRO A 371 41.82 -3.55 -22.87
CA PRO A 371 41.82 -4.19 -21.57
C PRO A 371 43.22 -4.10 -20.90
N GLY A 372 43.23 -3.78 -19.59
CA GLY A 372 44.50 -3.63 -18.87
C GLY A 372 45.11 -2.24 -18.90
N ALA A 373 44.37 -1.21 -19.36
CA ALA A 373 44.82 0.17 -19.32
C ALA A 373 45.17 0.60 -17.89
N PRO A 374 46.34 1.29 -17.69
CA PRO A 374 46.70 1.81 -16.39
C PRO A 374 45.78 2.93 -15.97
N VAL A 375 45.35 2.93 -14.72
CA VAL A 375 44.51 3.99 -14.14
C VAL A 375 45.21 4.63 -12.93
N MET A 376 44.93 5.91 -12.75
CA MET A 376 45.32 6.64 -11.56
C MET A 376 44.09 6.86 -10.69
N VAL A 377 44.08 6.24 -9.51
CA VAL A 377 42.98 6.42 -8.56
C VAL A 377 43.08 7.80 -7.93
N LEU A 378 42.09 8.64 -8.14
CA LEU A 378 41.98 9.93 -7.46
C LEU A 378 41.51 9.69 -6.01
N PRO A 379 42.17 10.29 -5.02
CA PRO A 379 41.73 10.20 -3.64
C PRO A 379 40.31 10.82 -3.52
N PRO A 380 39.46 10.31 -2.60
CA PRO A 380 38.14 10.88 -2.37
C PRO A 380 38.24 12.36 -1.97
N PRO A 381 37.29 13.20 -2.34
CA PRO A 381 37.30 14.63 -2.01
C PRO A 381 37.32 14.79 -0.48
N GLY A 382 38.40 15.44 0.04
CA GLY A 382 38.62 15.64 1.47
C GLY A 382 39.85 14.89 2.06
N SER A 383 40.52 14.04 1.31
CA SER A 383 41.78 13.45 1.74
C SER A 383 42.95 14.37 1.37
N PRO A 384 43.91 14.65 2.28
CA PRO A 384 45.09 15.43 1.92
C PRO A 384 45.91 14.65 0.89
N PRO A 385 46.59 15.34 -0.06
CA PRO A 385 47.36 14.71 -1.11
C PRO A 385 48.48 13.87 -0.51
N PRO A 386 48.78 12.67 -1.05
CA PRO A 386 49.89 11.85 -0.60
C PRO A 386 51.22 12.61 -0.90
N GLY A 387 51.90 13.07 0.13
CA GLY A 387 53.17 13.75 0.02
C GLY A 387 53.34 15.05 0.80
N SER A 388 52.34 15.55 1.51
CA SER A 388 52.55 16.65 2.45
C SER A 388 53.13 16.13 3.76
N PRO A 389 54.32 16.60 4.23
CA PRO A 389 54.81 16.22 5.52
C PRO A 389 53.82 16.66 6.60
N ALA A 390 53.50 15.76 7.48
CA ALA A 390 52.62 16.02 8.63
C ALA A 390 53.25 17.13 9.47
N THR A 391 52.71 18.35 9.32
CA THR A 391 52.98 19.44 10.27
C THR A 391 52.33 19.00 11.58
N ALA A 392 53.18 18.65 12.55
CA ALA A 392 52.75 18.33 13.90
C ALA A 392 51.90 19.47 14.43
N ALA A 393 50.62 19.30 14.48
CA ALA A 393 49.71 20.21 15.16
C ALA A 393 50.01 20.12 16.65
N ALA A 394 50.57 21.20 17.17
CA ALA A 394 50.80 21.42 18.59
C ALA A 394 49.50 21.12 19.39
N ALA A 395 49.66 20.33 20.42
CA ALA A 395 48.63 20.06 21.40
C ALA A 395 48.14 21.38 22.02
N PRO A 396 46.85 21.63 22.16
CA PRO A 396 46.38 22.77 22.93
C PRO A 396 46.69 22.57 24.40
N ALA A 397 47.41 23.56 24.98
CA ALA A 397 47.76 23.62 26.38
C ALA A 397 46.52 23.49 27.28
N ALA A 398 46.68 22.67 28.29
CA ALA A 398 45.71 22.50 29.37
C ALA A 398 45.51 23.85 30.10
N GLN A 399 44.28 24.35 30.15
CA GLN A 399 43.88 25.40 31.05
C GLN A 399 43.56 24.80 32.43
N PRO A 400 44.02 25.48 33.55
CA PRO A 400 43.75 24.99 34.88
C PRO A 400 42.31 25.28 35.31
N PRO A 401 41.72 24.50 36.23
CA PRO A 401 40.31 24.67 36.65
C PRO A 401 40.15 25.88 37.56
N ALA A 402 39.30 26.83 37.18
CA ALA A 402 38.90 27.93 38.05
C ALA A 402 37.68 27.55 38.88
N GLY A 403 37.89 27.64 40.21
CA GLY A 403 36.99 28.14 41.23
C GLY A 403 35.62 27.48 41.41
N ALA A 404 35.51 26.71 42.44
CA ALA A 404 34.26 26.39 43.14
C ALA A 404 33.50 27.64 43.56
N THR A 405 32.22 27.77 43.25
CA THR A 405 31.35 28.71 43.94
C THR A 405 29.95 28.10 44.13
N ALA A 406 29.70 27.91 45.43
CA ALA A 406 28.41 28.06 46.19
C ALA A 406 27.12 27.41 45.65
N VAL A 407 26.71 26.42 46.41
CA VAL A 407 25.35 25.84 46.49
C VAL A 407 24.40 26.87 47.13
N PRO A 408 23.25 27.18 46.55
CA PRO A 408 22.17 27.84 47.30
C PRO A 408 21.24 26.80 47.95
N LYS A 409 21.00 27.03 49.23
CA LYS A 409 20.16 26.36 50.21
C LYS A 409 18.67 26.43 49.80
N PRO A 410 17.85 25.40 50.05
CA PRO A 410 16.41 25.45 49.76
C PRO A 410 15.68 26.31 50.78
N ALA A 411 14.79 27.18 50.25
CA ALA A 411 13.89 27.98 51.06
C ALA A 411 12.70 27.15 51.55
N GLN A 412 12.40 27.28 52.84
CA GLN A 412 11.21 26.77 53.56
C GLN A 412 9.93 27.51 53.12
N PRO A 413 8.76 26.87 53.18
CA PRO A 413 7.49 27.54 52.91
C PRO A 413 7.06 28.38 54.09
N ALA A 414 6.62 29.60 53.81
CA ALA A 414 5.97 30.49 54.78
C ALA A 414 4.50 30.07 54.94
N ASP A 415 4.15 29.80 56.18
CA ASP A 415 2.82 29.72 56.75
C ASP A 415 2.28 31.17 56.87
N ASP A 416 1.12 31.44 56.27
CA ASP A 416 0.38 32.62 56.62
C ASP A 416 -1.14 32.36 56.71
N ARG A 417 -1.59 32.42 57.94
CA ARG A 417 -2.97 32.34 58.37
C ARG A 417 -3.63 33.70 58.23
N LYS A 418 -4.96 33.65 58.19
CA LYS A 418 -6.02 34.68 58.43
C LYS A 418 -6.37 35.51 57.19
N GLY A 419 -7.61 35.72 56.88
CA GLY A 419 -8.87 35.76 57.63
C GLY A 419 -9.83 36.62 56.78
N GLY A 420 -11.08 36.39 56.90
CA GLY A 420 -12.16 37.17 56.28
C GLY A 420 -13.14 36.36 55.44
#